data_f269f4e8494fc02354344f73a7a4c0ed
#
_entry.id   f269f4e8494fc02354344f73a7a4c0ed
#
_cell.length_a   1.000
_cell.length_b   1.000
_cell.length_c   1.000
_cell.angle_alpha   90.00
_cell.angle_beta   90.00
_cell.angle_gamma   90.00
#
_symmetry.space_group_name_H-M   'P 1'
#
loop_
_entity.id
_entity.type
_entity.pdbx_description
1 polymer ?
#
loop_
_entity_poly.entity_id
_entity_poly.type
_entity_poly.pdbx_seq_one_letter_code
_entity_poly.pdbx_strand_id
1 'polypeptide(L)'
;MSGTESLGFAIGKIYVNEYFPESSKEQMAELVENLRTALGERIENLDWMSEETKVNAKEKLMAFNPKIGYPDEWQLFDGVTISDKDLVGNVRNLRTFFQDQSVERELEKTDRNRWGMTPQRVNAYYNSSFNEIVFPAAILQPPFFDPNADPAVNYGAIGAVIGHEMGHGFDDQGSKSDANGIQRNWWTDADRAAFEEKADMLAEQYSQYEPIE
;
A
#
# COMPACT_ATOMS: atom_id res chain seq x y z
N MET A 1 -3.80 -9.57 -19.08
CA MET A 1 -4.57 -8.53 -18.37
C MET A 1 -4.33 -8.72 -16.89
N SER A 2 -3.99 -7.66 -16.18
CA SER A 2 -3.95 -7.67 -14.70
C SER A 2 -5.38 -7.72 -14.13
N GLY A 3 -5.53 -8.02 -12.83
CA GLY A 3 -6.86 -7.99 -12.18
C GLY A 3 -7.52 -6.61 -12.26
N THR A 4 -6.72 -5.54 -12.29
CA THR A 4 -7.17 -4.15 -12.42
C THR A 4 -7.57 -3.76 -13.84
N GLU A 5 -7.10 -4.51 -14.85
CA GLU A 5 -7.43 -4.30 -16.28
C GLU A 5 -8.42 -5.36 -16.80
N SER A 6 -9.29 -5.85 -15.93
CA SER A 6 -10.34 -6.82 -16.21
C SER A 6 -11.57 -6.45 -15.37
N LEU A 7 -12.51 -7.37 -15.20
CA LEU A 7 -13.68 -7.19 -14.30
C LEU A 7 -13.32 -7.25 -12.80
N GLY A 8 -12.05 -7.15 -12.44
CA GLY A 8 -11.58 -7.32 -11.08
C GLY A 8 -12.22 -6.37 -10.07
N PHE A 9 -12.45 -5.11 -10.42
CA PHE A 9 -13.14 -4.17 -9.53
C PHE A 9 -14.64 -4.44 -9.43
N ALA A 10 -15.29 -4.95 -10.49
CA ALA A 10 -16.68 -5.38 -10.42
C ALA A 10 -16.85 -6.58 -9.47
N ILE A 11 -15.94 -7.57 -9.56
CA ILE A 11 -15.86 -8.70 -8.63
C ILE A 11 -15.52 -8.21 -7.22
N GLY A 12 -14.58 -7.26 -7.10
CA GLY A 12 -14.18 -6.66 -5.84
C GLY A 12 -15.33 -5.99 -5.10
N LYS A 13 -16.25 -5.33 -5.82
CA LYS A 13 -17.45 -4.74 -5.25
C LYS A 13 -18.38 -5.79 -4.64
N ILE A 14 -18.57 -6.91 -5.33
CA ILE A 14 -19.36 -8.04 -4.82
C ILE A 14 -18.69 -8.63 -3.57
N TYR A 15 -17.37 -8.85 -3.64
CA TYR A 15 -16.58 -9.37 -2.52
C TYR A 15 -16.70 -8.49 -1.27
N VAL A 16 -16.55 -7.18 -1.43
CA VAL A 16 -16.64 -6.21 -0.32
C VAL A 16 -18.02 -6.23 0.32
N ASN A 17 -19.08 -6.22 -0.49
CA ASN A 17 -20.45 -6.25 0.00
C ASN A 17 -20.77 -7.52 0.80
N GLU A 18 -20.12 -8.63 0.49
CA GLU A 18 -20.36 -9.92 1.15
C GLU A 18 -19.48 -10.12 2.39
N TYR A 19 -18.22 -9.67 2.33
CA TYR A 19 -17.20 -10.10 3.30
C TYR A 19 -16.51 -8.98 4.07
N PHE A 20 -16.70 -7.71 3.73
CA PHE A 20 -15.96 -6.63 4.38
C PHE A 20 -16.89 -5.50 4.86
N PRO A 21 -17.34 -5.55 6.12
CA PRO A 21 -18.22 -4.53 6.69
C PRO A 21 -17.48 -3.21 6.91
N GLU A 22 -18.23 -2.09 6.85
CA GLU A 22 -17.70 -0.75 7.04
C GLU A 22 -17.00 -0.57 8.41
N SER A 23 -17.54 -1.22 9.45
CA SER A 23 -16.91 -1.21 10.78
C SER A 23 -15.49 -1.76 10.81
N SER A 24 -15.15 -2.70 9.93
CA SER A 24 -13.77 -3.18 9.77
C SER A 24 -12.87 -2.13 9.12
N LYS A 25 -13.39 -1.34 8.18
CA LYS A 25 -12.66 -0.20 7.58
C LYS A 25 -12.34 0.85 8.64
N GLU A 26 -13.28 1.18 9.52
CA GLU A 26 -13.11 2.14 10.62
C GLU A 26 -12.05 1.68 11.63
N GLN A 27 -12.14 0.44 12.11
CA GLN A 27 -11.15 -0.13 13.03
C GLN A 27 -9.74 -0.16 12.42
N MET A 28 -9.64 -0.48 11.14
CA MET A 28 -8.36 -0.47 10.42
C MET A 28 -7.80 0.94 10.29
N ALA A 29 -8.64 1.94 10.05
CA ALA A 29 -8.20 3.33 9.99
C ALA A 29 -7.60 3.78 11.33
N GLU A 30 -8.24 3.45 12.45
CA GLU A 30 -7.72 3.72 13.79
C GLU A 30 -6.36 3.02 14.02
N LEU A 31 -6.25 1.76 13.63
CA LEU A 31 -5.03 0.97 13.79
C LEU A 31 -3.86 1.55 12.98
N VAL A 32 -4.12 2.00 11.76
CA VAL A 32 -3.14 2.69 10.91
C VAL A 32 -2.67 4.00 11.57
N GLU A 33 -3.57 4.82 12.10
CA GLU A 33 -3.21 6.08 12.75
C GLU A 33 -2.41 5.87 14.05
N ASN A 34 -2.74 4.86 14.84
CA ASN A 34 -1.99 4.49 16.02
C ASN A 34 -0.56 4.05 15.66
N LEU A 35 -0.40 3.24 14.60
CA LEU A 35 0.92 2.82 14.13
C LEU A 35 1.71 3.98 13.50
N ARG A 36 1.04 4.91 12.80
CA ARG A 36 1.65 6.15 12.30
C ARG A 36 2.23 6.97 13.46
N THR A 37 1.47 7.13 14.53
CA THR A 37 1.90 7.84 15.74
C THR A 37 3.11 7.17 16.37
N ALA A 38 3.05 5.86 16.58
CA ALA A 38 4.15 5.09 17.17
C ALA A 38 5.43 5.13 16.31
N LEU A 39 5.29 5.08 14.97
CA LEU A 39 6.44 5.23 14.06
C LEU A 39 7.02 6.64 14.12
N GLY A 40 6.18 7.67 14.25
CA GLY A 40 6.63 9.06 14.44
C GLY A 40 7.46 9.23 15.71
N GLU A 41 7.03 8.64 16.81
CA GLU A 41 7.79 8.62 18.07
C GLU A 41 9.11 7.86 17.94
N ARG A 42 9.11 6.74 17.20
CA ARG A 42 10.35 6.01 16.90
C ARG A 42 11.33 6.85 16.10
N ILE A 43 10.89 7.52 15.03
CA ILE A 43 11.73 8.40 14.21
C ILE A 43 12.36 9.50 15.07
N GLU A 44 11.59 10.12 15.96
CA GLU A 44 12.08 11.16 16.87
C GLU A 44 13.25 10.67 17.72
N ASN A 45 13.18 9.43 18.19
CA ASN A 45 14.13 8.84 19.12
C ASN A 45 15.27 8.06 18.42
N LEU A 46 15.41 8.13 17.10
CA LEU A 46 16.54 7.52 16.40
C LEU A 46 17.84 8.27 16.72
N ASP A 47 18.84 7.56 17.18
CA ASP A 47 20.14 8.10 17.57
C ASP A 47 21.11 8.31 16.37
N TRP A 48 20.86 7.61 15.27
CA TRP A 48 21.70 7.65 14.08
C TRP A 48 21.22 8.64 13.00
N MET A 49 19.97 9.11 13.09
CA MET A 49 19.38 10.01 12.10
C MET A 49 19.51 11.46 12.57
N SER A 50 20.00 12.34 11.68
CA SER A 50 20.12 13.76 11.94
C SER A 50 18.78 14.46 12.11
N GLU A 51 18.74 15.59 12.81
CA GLU A 51 17.51 16.36 13.02
C GLU A 51 16.90 16.85 11.70
N GLU A 52 17.72 17.19 10.71
CA GLU A 52 17.26 17.58 9.37
C GLU A 52 16.49 16.43 8.70
N THR A 53 17.05 15.24 8.72
CA THR A 53 16.40 14.05 8.12
C THR A 53 15.18 13.63 8.92
N LYS A 54 15.18 13.74 10.26
CA LYS A 54 13.98 13.48 11.10
C LYS A 54 12.80 14.40 10.76
N VAL A 55 13.05 15.68 10.49
CA VAL A 55 12.01 16.64 10.06
C VAL A 55 11.38 16.16 8.73
N ASN A 56 12.20 15.85 7.72
CA ASN A 56 11.75 15.35 6.43
C ASN A 56 11.01 14.01 6.57
N ALA A 57 11.50 13.11 7.43
CA ALA A 57 10.88 11.82 7.70
C ALA A 57 9.48 11.97 8.32
N LYS A 58 9.34 12.86 9.30
CA LYS A 58 8.03 13.15 9.92
C LYS A 58 7.07 13.82 8.94
N GLU A 59 7.55 14.76 8.12
CA GLU A 59 6.74 15.35 7.05
C GLU A 59 6.22 14.26 6.09
N LYS A 60 7.09 13.35 5.68
CA LYS A 60 6.71 12.24 4.79
C LYS A 60 5.71 11.29 5.45
N LEU A 61 5.92 10.95 6.72
CA LEU A 61 5.02 10.09 7.49
C LEU A 61 3.62 10.70 7.63
N MET A 62 3.54 11.99 7.92
CA MET A 62 2.27 12.71 8.05
C MET A 62 1.54 12.86 6.71
N ALA A 63 2.28 12.88 5.61
CA ALA A 63 1.74 12.95 4.26
C ALA A 63 1.31 11.59 3.67
N PHE A 64 1.49 10.48 4.39
CA PHE A 64 0.99 9.18 3.94
C PHE A 64 -0.51 9.22 3.71
N ASN A 65 -0.92 8.74 2.53
CA ASN A 65 -2.32 8.57 2.16
C ASN A 65 -2.72 7.08 2.34
N PRO A 66 -3.40 6.70 3.43
CA PRO A 66 -3.84 5.33 3.62
C PRO A 66 -5.10 5.04 2.80
N LYS A 67 -5.08 3.93 2.07
CA LYS A 67 -6.22 3.38 1.33
C LYS A 67 -6.60 2.03 1.94
N ILE A 68 -7.80 1.94 2.50
CA ILE A 68 -8.23 0.80 3.32
C ILE A 68 -9.47 0.15 2.72
N GLY A 69 -9.39 -1.16 2.49
CA GLY A 69 -10.47 -2.04 2.09
C GLY A 69 -10.81 -1.94 0.60
N TYR A 70 -11.35 -0.81 0.17
CA TYR A 70 -11.88 -0.61 -1.17
C TYR A 70 -11.91 0.88 -1.56
N PRO A 71 -11.94 1.20 -2.88
CA PRO A 71 -11.99 2.58 -3.35
C PRO A 71 -13.35 3.23 -3.03
N ASP A 72 -13.32 4.52 -2.69
CA ASP A 72 -14.55 5.29 -2.44
C ASP A 72 -15.40 5.41 -3.71
N GLU A 73 -14.75 5.54 -4.87
CA GLU A 73 -15.40 5.52 -6.18
C GLU A 73 -15.06 4.23 -6.93
N TRP A 74 -16.10 3.46 -7.29
CA TRP A 74 -15.92 2.21 -8.00
C TRP A 74 -15.68 2.43 -9.48
N GLN A 75 -14.78 1.61 -10.06
CA GLN A 75 -14.60 1.54 -11.51
C GLN A 75 -15.93 1.20 -12.18
N LEU A 76 -16.43 2.09 -13.01
CA LEU A 76 -17.58 1.84 -13.89
C LEU A 76 -17.13 1.20 -15.19
N PHE A 77 -18.00 0.40 -15.79
CA PHE A 77 -17.76 -0.31 -17.05
C PHE A 77 -18.80 0.09 -18.11
N ASP A 78 -19.15 1.37 -18.12
CA ASP A 78 -20.14 1.91 -19.03
C ASP A 78 -19.72 1.70 -20.51
N GLY A 79 -20.67 1.21 -21.30
CA GLY A 79 -20.41 0.89 -22.71
C GLY A 79 -19.70 -0.43 -22.99
N VAL A 80 -19.23 -1.16 -21.96
CA VAL A 80 -18.60 -2.47 -22.17
C VAL A 80 -19.67 -3.55 -22.32
N THR A 81 -19.66 -4.23 -23.47
CA THR A 81 -20.54 -5.38 -23.73
C THR A 81 -19.83 -6.68 -23.33
N ILE A 82 -20.49 -7.46 -22.45
CA ILE A 82 -20.02 -8.78 -22.01
C ILE A 82 -21.04 -9.85 -22.37
N SER A 83 -20.58 -10.98 -22.89
CA SER A 83 -21.37 -12.14 -23.26
C SER A 83 -20.87 -13.38 -22.52
N ASP A 84 -21.78 -14.22 -22.07
CA ASP A 84 -21.48 -15.52 -21.45
C ASP A 84 -21.00 -16.58 -22.47
N LYS A 85 -21.09 -16.27 -23.79
CA LYS A 85 -20.78 -17.18 -24.91
C LYS A 85 -19.57 -16.75 -25.73
N ASP A 86 -19.00 -15.57 -25.49
CA ASP A 86 -17.88 -15.03 -26.27
C ASP A 86 -16.75 -14.52 -25.39
N LEU A 87 -15.94 -15.42 -24.86
CA LEU A 87 -14.78 -15.05 -24.05
C LEU A 87 -13.79 -14.17 -24.80
N VAL A 88 -13.54 -14.46 -26.08
CA VAL A 88 -12.57 -13.70 -26.91
C VAL A 88 -13.07 -12.29 -27.17
N GLY A 89 -14.36 -12.14 -27.48
CA GLY A 89 -15.01 -10.83 -27.61
C GLY A 89 -14.96 -10.04 -26.31
N ASN A 90 -15.27 -10.67 -25.17
CA ASN A 90 -15.19 -10.03 -23.86
C ASN A 90 -13.77 -9.49 -23.55
N VAL A 91 -12.74 -10.30 -23.80
CA VAL A 91 -11.33 -9.87 -23.60
C VAL A 91 -10.99 -8.70 -24.51
N ARG A 92 -11.45 -8.72 -25.76
CA ARG A 92 -11.23 -7.63 -26.72
C ARG A 92 -11.93 -6.35 -26.26
N ASN A 93 -13.21 -6.43 -25.89
CA ASN A 93 -13.99 -5.28 -25.44
C ASN A 93 -13.38 -4.63 -24.20
N LEU A 94 -12.96 -5.44 -23.22
CA LEU A 94 -12.27 -4.94 -22.02
C LEU A 94 -10.92 -4.30 -22.36
N ARG A 95 -10.13 -4.88 -23.25
CA ARG A 95 -8.86 -4.27 -23.68
C ARG A 95 -9.06 -2.93 -24.36
N THR A 96 -10.03 -2.80 -25.25
CA THR A 96 -10.38 -1.52 -25.89
C THR A 96 -10.79 -0.50 -24.83
N PHE A 97 -11.69 -0.87 -23.95
CA PHE A 97 -12.14 0.01 -22.86
C PHE A 97 -10.98 0.54 -22.00
N PHE A 98 -10.08 -0.33 -21.54
CA PHE A 98 -8.94 0.10 -20.72
C PHE A 98 -7.88 0.87 -21.53
N GLN A 99 -7.74 0.59 -22.82
CA GLN A 99 -6.88 1.37 -23.70
C GLN A 99 -7.43 2.80 -23.87
N ASP A 100 -8.71 2.94 -24.11
CA ASP A 100 -9.36 4.26 -24.25
C ASP A 100 -9.25 5.06 -22.95
N GLN A 101 -9.53 4.46 -21.79
CA GLN A 101 -9.31 5.08 -20.49
C GLN A 101 -7.84 5.45 -20.24
N SER A 102 -6.89 4.67 -20.72
CA SER A 102 -5.47 4.99 -20.58
C SER A 102 -5.10 6.24 -21.37
N VAL A 103 -5.63 6.38 -22.59
CA VAL A 103 -5.42 7.56 -23.45
C VAL A 103 -6.06 8.81 -22.81
N GLU A 104 -7.29 8.69 -22.31
CA GLU A 104 -7.97 9.80 -21.64
C GLU A 104 -7.19 10.30 -20.43
N ARG A 105 -6.69 9.38 -19.61
CA ARG A 105 -5.87 9.70 -18.41
C ARG A 105 -4.55 10.42 -18.69
N GLU A 106 -3.93 10.19 -19.86
CA GLU A 106 -2.70 10.90 -20.26
C GLU A 106 -2.96 12.40 -20.47
N LEU A 107 -4.21 12.78 -20.69
CA LEU A 107 -4.65 14.18 -20.90
C LEU A 107 -5.12 14.87 -19.62
N GLU A 108 -5.28 14.11 -18.54
CA GLU A 108 -5.82 14.58 -17.27
C GLU A 108 -4.74 14.70 -16.19
N LYS A 109 -5.09 15.37 -15.10
CA LYS A 109 -4.27 15.34 -13.88
C LYS A 109 -4.26 13.92 -13.29
N THR A 110 -3.12 13.53 -12.74
CA THR A 110 -2.97 12.24 -12.06
C THR A 110 -4.03 12.04 -10.98
N ASP A 111 -4.85 11.02 -11.14
CA ASP A 111 -5.82 10.61 -10.13
C ASP A 111 -5.13 9.82 -9.01
N ARG A 112 -5.00 10.45 -7.85
CA ARG A 112 -4.42 9.84 -6.66
C ARG A 112 -5.37 8.88 -5.92
N ASN A 113 -6.66 8.82 -6.30
CA ASN A 113 -7.63 7.89 -5.71
C ASN A 113 -7.59 6.51 -6.36
N ARG A 114 -6.91 6.39 -7.48
CA ARG A 114 -6.78 5.11 -8.21
C ARG A 114 -6.07 4.05 -7.39
N TRP A 115 -6.61 2.84 -7.40
CA TRP A 115 -6.04 1.67 -6.74
C TRP A 115 -5.21 0.81 -7.72
N GLY A 116 -4.04 0.35 -7.27
CA GLY A 116 -3.17 -0.57 -8.00
C GLY A 116 -3.52 -2.05 -7.82
N MET A 117 -4.38 -2.37 -6.82
CA MET A 117 -4.85 -3.72 -6.54
C MET A 117 -6.36 -3.73 -6.35
N THR A 118 -6.99 -4.86 -6.70
CA THR A 118 -8.42 -5.07 -6.47
C THR A 118 -8.71 -5.50 -5.03
N PRO A 119 -9.90 -5.19 -4.46
CA PRO A 119 -10.23 -5.47 -3.06
C PRO A 119 -10.13 -6.92 -2.63
N GLN A 120 -10.37 -7.88 -3.54
CA GLN A 120 -10.29 -9.31 -3.25
C GLN A 120 -8.86 -9.89 -3.28
N ARG A 121 -7.84 -9.05 -3.39
CA ARG A 121 -6.43 -9.50 -3.37
C ARG A 121 -5.89 -9.53 -1.94
N VAL A 122 -5.38 -10.69 -1.52
CA VAL A 122 -4.65 -10.83 -0.24
C VAL A 122 -3.24 -10.32 -0.42
N ASN A 123 -3.05 -9.03 -0.27
CA ASN A 123 -1.76 -8.33 -0.32
C ASN A 123 -1.92 -6.90 0.18
N ALA A 124 -0.80 -6.18 0.33
CA ALA A 124 -0.72 -4.76 0.59
C ALA A 124 0.39 -4.16 -0.29
N TYR A 125 0.51 -2.84 -0.34
CA TYR A 125 1.64 -2.18 -1.01
C TYR A 125 1.83 -0.74 -0.56
N TYR A 126 3.09 -0.28 -0.63
CA TYR A 126 3.46 1.13 -0.63
C TYR A 126 3.71 1.62 -2.05
N ASN A 127 3.24 2.82 -2.37
CA ASN A 127 3.49 3.49 -3.65
C ASN A 127 4.23 4.81 -3.40
N SER A 128 5.50 4.83 -3.76
CA SER A 128 6.38 5.96 -3.53
C SER A 128 5.99 7.23 -4.30
N SER A 129 5.41 7.08 -5.52
CA SER A 129 4.99 8.21 -6.35
C SER A 129 3.78 8.96 -5.77
N PHE A 130 2.95 8.28 -4.99
CA PHE A 130 1.77 8.84 -4.35
C PHE A 130 1.93 9.00 -2.84
N ASN A 131 3.02 8.48 -2.28
CA ASN A 131 3.27 8.39 -0.85
C ASN A 131 2.05 7.77 -0.13
N GLU A 132 1.59 6.61 -0.64
CA GLU A 132 0.39 5.92 -0.18
C GLU A 132 0.68 4.49 0.27
N ILE A 133 -0.07 4.06 1.29
CA ILE A 133 -0.11 2.69 1.77
C ILE A 133 -1.50 2.11 1.50
N VAL A 134 -1.57 0.93 0.91
CA VAL A 134 -2.83 0.37 0.42
C VAL A 134 -3.06 -1.03 0.95
N PHE A 135 -4.21 -1.24 1.56
CA PHE A 135 -4.63 -2.49 2.19
C PHE A 135 -5.97 -2.95 1.61
N PRO A 136 -5.99 -3.80 0.56
CA PRO A 136 -7.22 -4.37 0.02
C PRO A 136 -8.03 -5.16 1.06
N ALA A 137 -9.36 -5.21 0.90
CA ALA A 137 -10.26 -5.85 1.86
C ALA A 137 -9.90 -7.31 2.20
N ALA A 138 -9.34 -8.04 1.24
CA ALA A 138 -9.07 -9.47 1.45
C ALA A 138 -7.89 -9.76 2.40
N ILE A 139 -6.92 -8.83 2.56
CA ILE A 139 -5.88 -8.99 3.60
C ILE A 139 -6.40 -8.60 4.98
N LEU A 140 -7.48 -7.81 5.03
CA LEU A 140 -8.12 -7.33 6.26
C LEU A 140 -9.13 -8.35 6.80
N GLN A 141 -8.74 -9.62 6.81
CA GLN A 141 -9.51 -10.78 7.25
C GLN A 141 -8.63 -11.78 8.00
N PRO A 142 -9.20 -12.71 8.78
CA PRO A 142 -8.41 -13.75 9.41
C PRO A 142 -7.55 -14.54 8.38
N PRO A 143 -6.28 -14.85 8.72
CA PRO A 143 -5.66 -14.70 10.03
C PRO A 143 -4.99 -13.35 10.29
N PHE A 144 -5.01 -12.39 9.37
CA PHE A 144 -4.32 -11.10 9.51
C PHE A 144 -5.08 -10.10 10.38
N PHE A 145 -6.41 -10.02 10.19
CA PHE A 145 -7.27 -9.12 10.94
C PHE A 145 -8.59 -9.81 11.32
N ASP A 146 -8.96 -9.71 12.59
CA ASP A 146 -10.25 -10.16 13.11
C ASP A 146 -10.89 -9.01 13.90
N PRO A 147 -12.02 -8.42 13.44
CA PRO A 147 -12.67 -7.31 14.13
C PRO A 147 -13.20 -7.66 15.52
N ASN A 148 -13.30 -8.96 15.85
CA ASN A 148 -13.79 -9.45 17.13
C ASN A 148 -12.66 -9.91 18.07
N ALA A 149 -11.41 -9.94 17.61
CA ALA A 149 -10.28 -10.33 18.43
C ALA A 149 -9.85 -9.21 19.39
N ASP A 150 -9.09 -9.57 20.40
CA ASP A 150 -8.39 -8.58 21.23
C ASP A 150 -7.51 -7.68 20.35
N PRO A 151 -7.51 -6.35 20.56
CA PRO A 151 -6.69 -5.43 19.77
C PRO A 151 -5.22 -5.82 19.68
N ALA A 152 -4.64 -6.39 20.74
CA ALA A 152 -3.24 -6.85 20.75
C ALA A 152 -2.97 -7.92 19.70
N VAL A 153 -3.95 -8.79 19.40
CA VAL A 153 -3.85 -9.81 18.33
C VAL A 153 -3.74 -9.13 16.97
N ASN A 154 -4.59 -8.12 16.70
CA ASN A 154 -4.57 -7.38 15.44
C ASN A 154 -3.28 -6.57 15.28
N TYR A 155 -2.76 -5.95 16.36
CA TYR A 155 -1.46 -5.27 16.32
C TYR A 155 -0.30 -6.25 16.03
N GLY A 156 -0.35 -7.46 16.57
CA GLY A 156 0.66 -8.49 16.31
C GLY A 156 0.58 -9.11 14.90
N ALA A 157 -0.58 -9.09 14.28
CA ALA A 157 -0.83 -9.68 12.96
C ALA A 157 -0.83 -8.62 11.85
N ILE A 158 -1.99 -7.99 11.56
CA ILE A 158 -2.07 -6.98 10.50
C ILE A 158 -1.19 -5.74 10.79
N GLY A 159 -0.98 -5.43 12.08
CA GLY A 159 -0.09 -4.33 12.47
C GLY A 159 1.35 -4.50 11.98
N ALA A 160 1.85 -5.75 11.89
CA ALA A 160 3.15 -6.03 11.30
C ALA A 160 3.17 -5.74 9.80
N VAL A 161 2.09 -6.04 9.07
CA VAL A 161 1.95 -5.71 7.64
C VAL A 161 1.89 -4.20 7.44
N ILE A 162 1.10 -3.48 8.25
CA ILE A 162 1.00 -2.02 8.18
C ILE A 162 2.38 -1.38 8.43
N GLY A 163 3.08 -1.82 9.46
CA GLY A 163 4.44 -1.35 9.76
C GLY A 163 5.44 -1.63 8.64
N HIS A 164 5.30 -2.78 7.96
CA HIS A 164 6.08 -3.12 6.77
C HIS A 164 5.83 -2.12 5.63
N GLU A 165 4.57 -1.87 5.27
CA GLU A 165 4.25 -0.92 4.19
C GLU A 165 4.66 0.51 4.54
N MET A 166 4.48 0.95 5.79
CA MET A 166 5.01 2.23 6.25
C MET A 166 6.53 2.28 6.17
N GLY A 167 7.21 1.18 6.51
CA GLY A 167 8.67 1.03 6.46
C GLY A 167 9.23 1.26 5.05
N HIS A 168 8.52 0.83 4.00
CA HIS A 168 8.90 1.09 2.61
C HIS A 168 9.03 2.58 2.27
N GLY A 169 8.37 3.47 3.00
CA GLY A 169 8.56 4.91 2.87
C GLY A 169 9.93 5.40 3.32
N PHE A 170 10.66 4.61 4.11
CA PHE A 170 11.90 4.99 4.81
C PHE A 170 13.06 4.01 4.57
N ASP A 171 12.89 2.99 3.75
CA ASP A 171 13.94 2.05 3.39
C ASP A 171 14.92 2.65 2.33
N ASP A 172 15.80 1.82 1.80
CA ASP A 172 16.79 2.19 0.78
C ASP A 172 16.14 2.74 -0.51
N GLN A 173 14.92 2.37 -0.83
CA GLN A 173 14.15 2.89 -1.97
C GLN A 173 13.28 4.08 -1.55
N GLY A 174 12.61 4.01 -0.39
CA GLY A 174 11.78 5.09 0.13
C GLY A 174 12.54 6.38 0.38
N SER A 175 13.81 6.30 0.75
CA SER A 175 14.71 7.45 0.89
C SER A 175 14.93 8.24 -0.41
N LYS A 176 14.54 7.69 -1.58
CA LYS A 176 14.70 8.32 -2.90
C LYS A 176 13.46 9.09 -3.37
N SER A 177 12.37 9.12 -2.59
CA SER A 177 11.18 9.92 -2.88
C SER A 177 10.71 10.67 -1.64
N ASP A 178 10.31 11.92 -1.82
CA ASP A 178 9.87 12.79 -0.72
C ASP A 178 8.39 12.60 -0.35
N ALA A 179 7.90 13.43 0.58
CA ALA A 179 6.51 13.45 1.05
C ALA A 179 5.46 13.63 -0.06
N ASN A 180 5.83 14.26 -1.16
CA ASN A 180 4.97 14.51 -2.32
C ASN A 180 5.10 13.46 -3.43
N GLY A 181 5.96 12.45 -3.24
CA GLY A 181 6.27 11.44 -4.23
C GLY A 181 7.26 11.90 -5.31
N ILE A 182 7.90 13.04 -5.12
CA ILE A 182 8.90 13.55 -6.04
C ILE A 182 10.21 12.80 -5.82
N GLN A 183 10.81 12.32 -6.90
CA GLN A 183 12.05 11.57 -6.86
C GLN A 183 13.21 12.50 -6.52
N ARG A 184 13.70 12.45 -5.31
CA ARG A 184 14.89 13.16 -4.80
C ARG A 184 15.46 12.46 -3.59
N ASN A 185 16.77 12.54 -3.39
CA ASN A 185 17.40 12.16 -2.13
C ASN A 185 17.07 13.23 -1.07
N TRP A 186 16.42 12.82 0.02
CA TRP A 186 16.07 13.70 1.13
C TRP A 186 16.82 13.37 2.44
N TRP A 187 17.68 12.36 2.40
CA TRP A 187 18.59 12.01 3.49
C TRP A 187 19.92 12.73 3.31
N THR A 188 20.60 13.04 4.41
CA THR A 188 22.00 13.44 4.36
C THR A 188 22.88 12.25 4.00
N ASP A 189 24.08 12.51 3.46
CA ASP A 189 25.03 11.44 3.14
C ASP A 189 25.46 10.67 4.39
N ALA A 190 25.56 11.37 5.55
CA ALA A 190 25.88 10.76 6.83
C ALA A 190 24.78 9.81 7.31
N ASP A 191 23.50 10.21 7.20
CA ASP A 191 22.36 9.36 7.58
C ASP A 191 22.25 8.14 6.68
N ARG A 192 22.52 8.29 5.39
CA ARG A 192 22.58 7.17 4.44
C ARG A 192 23.65 6.17 4.83
N ALA A 193 24.87 6.64 5.14
CA ALA A 193 25.96 5.76 5.56
C ALA A 193 25.63 5.02 6.86
N ALA A 194 25.01 5.70 7.84
CA ALA A 194 24.59 5.10 9.09
C ALA A 194 23.47 4.06 8.89
N PHE A 195 22.56 4.27 7.95
CA PHE A 195 21.55 3.29 7.58
C PHE A 195 22.17 2.05 6.90
N GLU A 196 23.09 2.26 5.96
CA GLU A 196 23.77 1.18 5.25
C GLU A 196 24.57 0.29 6.22
N GLU A 197 25.27 0.89 7.20
CA GLU A 197 25.95 0.11 8.27
C GLU A 197 24.99 -0.80 9.04
N LYS A 198 23.79 -0.31 9.39
CA LYS A 198 22.77 -1.13 10.07
C LYS A 198 22.18 -2.22 9.16
N ALA A 199 21.98 -1.90 7.88
CA ALA A 199 21.51 -2.86 6.89
C ALA A 199 22.53 -4.00 6.68
N ASP A 200 23.82 -3.67 6.63
CA ASP A 200 24.90 -4.64 6.50
C ASP A 200 25.00 -5.57 7.72
N MET A 201 24.82 -5.03 8.94
CA MET A 201 24.75 -5.85 10.16
C MET A 201 23.62 -6.89 10.09
N LEU A 202 22.45 -6.50 9.60
CA LEU A 202 21.30 -7.40 9.43
C LEU A 202 21.59 -8.44 8.34
N ALA A 203 22.16 -8.02 7.21
CA ALA A 203 22.53 -8.91 6.11
C ALA A 203 23.57 -9.96 6.57
N GLU A 204 24.57 -9.55 7.37
CA GLU A 204 25.56 -10.46 7.94
C GLU A 204 24.91 -11.48 8.90
N GLN A 205 23.97 -11.04 9.75
CA GLN A 205 23.22 -11.95 10.61
C GLN A 205 22.47 -13.00 9.79
N TYR A 206 21.76 -12.60 8.73
CA TYR A 206 21.00 -13.52 7.88
C TYR A 206 21.91 -14.47 7.08
N SER A 207 23.10 -14.04 6.70
CA SER A 207 24.08 -14.89 5.99
C SER A 207 24.60 -16.07 6.81
N GLN A 208 24.40 -16.03 8.14
CA GLN A 208 24.80 -17.12 9.05
C GLN A 208 23.73 -18.23 9.15
N TYR A 209 22.52 -18.00 8.62
CA TYR A 209 21.49 -19.03 8.63
C TYR A 209 21.68 -19.99 7.46
N GLU A 210 21.78 -21.28 7.76
CA GLU A 210 21.79 -22.32 6.75
C GLU A 210 20.35 -22.65 6.34
N PRO A 211 20.02 -22.65 5.04
CA PRO A 211 18.72 -23.11 4.59
C PRO A 211 18.56 -24.60 4.96
N ILE A 212 17.35 -24.96 5.36
CA ILE A 212 17.00 -26.37 5.62
C ILE A 212 17.10 -27.12 4.29
N GLU A 213 17.87 -28.24 4.29
CA GLU A 213 17.96 -29.15 3.15
C GLU A 213 16.62 -29.81 2.80
#